data_2f1a071c73703590936fe54c424eceac
#
_entry.id   2f1a071c73703590936fe54c424eceac
#
_cell.length_a   1.000
_cell.length_b   1.000
_cell.length_c   1.000
_cell.angle_alpha   90.00
_cell.angle_beta   90.00
_cell.angle_gamma   90.00
#
_symmetry.space_group_name_H-M   'P 1'
#
loop_
_entity.id
_entity.type
_entity.pdbx_description
1 polymer ?
#
loop_
_entity_poly.entity_id
_entity_poly.type
_entity_poly.pdbx_seq_one_letter_code
_entity_poly.pdbx_strand_id
1 'polypeptide(L)'
;RYRHARLDNQPLAQLLQMDGPRREVVQRGSEISYFEPGLEPFTLNGDYIVDSLPSLVYTDFKRISAIYDFISVGRTRIADRLCEVIRVVARDGTRYSYIVWLDSESKLPLRVDLLDRDGETLEQFRVIAFSVDSKVGASMQSLAKASLPPLLSVPTGDKIEFNWSPTWLPQGFSEVASSRRKLPTVDVPV
;
A
#
# COMPACT_ATOMS: atom_id res chain seq x y z
N ARG A 1 13.10 -4.86 2.14
CA ARG A 1 13.79 -3.73 1.50
C ARG A 1 13.00 -3.23 0.30
N TYR A 2 12.70 -1.94 0.30
CA TYR A 2 12.00 -1.29 -0.82
C TYR A 2 12.94 -0.32 -1.55
N ARG A 3 12.91 -0.31 -2.89
CA ARG A 3 13.59 0.66 -3.76
C ARG A 3 12.59 1.19 -4.77
N HIS A 4 12.66 2.48 -5.06
CA HIS A 4 11.80 3.12 -6.06
C HIS A 4 12.59 4.16 -6.86
N ALA A 5 12.33 4.21 -8.15
CA ALA A 5 12.82 5.24 -9.07
C ALA A 5 11.76 5.54 -10.14
N ARG A 6 11.92 6.64 -10.84
CA ARG A 6 11.20 6.90 -12.10
C ARG A 6 12.21 6.87 -13.23
N LEU A 7 11.99 5.98 -14.19
CA LEU A 7 12.77 5.87 -15.41
C LEU A 7 11.81 6.07 -16.60
N ASP A 8 12.19 6.92 -17.54
CA ASP A 8 11.38 7.25 -18.72
C ASP A 8 9.91 7.62 -18.37
N ASN A 9 9.77 8.39 -17.28
CA ASN A 9 8.49 8.82 -16.69
C ASN A 9 7.58 7.69 -16.16
N GLN A 10 8.07 6.46 -16.07
CA GLN A 10 7.35 5.31 -15.52
C GLN A 10 7.90 4.94 -14.14
N PRO A 11 7.04 4.49 -13.21
CA PRO A 11 7.48 3.96 -11.93
C PRO A 11 8.25 2.66 -12.14
N LEU A 12 9.39 2.55 -11.46
CA LEU A 12 10.15 1.32 -11.32
C LEU A 12 10.37 1.09 -9.83
N ALA A 13 9.84 0.01 -9.29
CA ALA A 13 9.98 -0.31 -7.88
C ALA A 13 10.33 -1.78 -7.66
N GLN A 14 10.99 -2.04 -6.55
CA GLN A 14 11.34 -3.38 -6.11
C GLN A 14 11.11 -3.51 -4.61
N LEU A 15 10.35 -4.49 -4.23
CA LEU A 15 10.19 -4.94 -2.84
C LEU A 15 10.87 -6.28 -2.67
N LEU A 16 11.84 -6.36 -1.76
CA LEU A 16 12.52 -7.59 -1.41
C LEU A 16 12.27 -7.90 0.06
N GLN A 17 11.67 -9.03 0.35
CA GLN A 17 11.54 -9.55 1.70
C GLN A 17 12.92 -9.98 2.21
N MET A 18 13.29 -9.51 3.40
CA MET A 18 14.62 -9.78 3.98
C MET A 18 14.60 -10.93 4.98
N ASP A 19 13.43 -11.22 5.55
CA ASP A 19 13.23 -12.26 6.55
C ASP A 19 12.36 -13.39 5.98
N GLY A 20 12.69 -14.64 6.30
CA GLY A 20 11.98 -15.82 5.81
C GLY A 20 12.30 -16.17 4.35
N PRO A 21 11.42 -16.89 3.65
CA PRO A 21 11.59 -17.24 2.25
C PRO A 21 11.74 -15.98 1.38
N ARG A 22 12.71 -16.01 0.48
CA ARG A 22 12.98 -14.86 -0.39
C ARG A 22 11.79 -14.61 -1.32
N ARG A 23 11.08 -13.52 -1.08
CA ARG A 23 10.04 -13.01 -1.97
C ARG A 23 10.51 -11.71 -2.58
N GLU A 24 10.27 -11.57 -3.87
CA GLU A 24 10.58 -10.36 -4.61
C GLU A 24 9.38 -9.93 -5.43
N VAL A 25 9.05 -8.64 -5.36
CA VAL A 25 8.01 -8.03 -6.18
C VAL A 25 8.62 -6.87 -6.94
N VAL A 26 8.39 -6.83 -8.25
CA VAL A 26 8.93 -5.83 -9.15
C VAL A 26 7.79 -5.12 -9.87
N GLN A 27 7.76 -3.79 -9.77
CA GLN A 27 6.83 -2.96 -10.54
C GLN A 27 7.58 -2.26 -11.67
N ARG A 28 7.01 -2.34 -12.87
CA ARG A 28 7.45 -1.59 -14.05
C ARG A 28 6.23 -0.99 -14.76
N GLY A 29 6.04 0.31 -14.60
CA GLY A 29 4.81 0.96 -15.03
C GLY A 29 3.60 0.44 -14.24
N SER A 30 2.59 -0.05 -14.95
CA SER A 30 1.39 -0.69 -14.39
C SER A 30 1.51 -2.21 -14.24
N GLU A 31 2.65 -2.81 -14.54
CA GLU A 31 2.88 -4.24 -14.43
C GLU A 31 3.62 -4.56 -13.13
N ILE A 32 3.12 -5.54 -12.39
CA ILE A 32 3.69 -6.01 -11.13
C ILE A 32 3.99 -7.49 -11.25
N SER A 33 5.27 -7.84 -11.16
CA SER A 33 5.77 -9.21 -11.26
C SER A 33 6.11 -9.75 -9.89
N TYR A 34 5.65 -10.96 -9.62
CA TYR A 34 5.81 -11.67 -8.34
C TYR A 34 6.75 -12.86 -8.51
N PHE A 35 7.72 -12.96 -7.62
CA PHE A 35 8.70 -14.04 -7.56
C PHE A 35 8.67 -14.63 -6.15
N GLU A 36 8.03 -15.79 -6.01
CA GLU A 36 7.88 -16.48 -4.73
C GLU A 36 8.45 -17.90 -4.82
N PRO A 37 9.12 -18.40 -3.78
CA PRO A 37 9.60 -19.77 -3.78
C PRO A 37 8.45 -20.77 -3.87
N GLY A 38 8.59 -21.74 -4.78
CA GLY A 38 7.58 -22.78 -4.96
C GLY A 38 6.40 -22.43 -5.86
N LEU A 39 6.37 -21.20 -6.39
CA LEU A 39 5.39 -20.77 -7.40
C LEU A 39 6.11 -20.36 -8.69
N GLU A 40 5.48 -20.62 -9.84
CA GLU A 40 5.94 -20.04 -11.07
C GLU A 40 5.77 -18.51 -11.04
N PRO A 41 6.79 -17.73 -11.42
CA PRO A 41 6.67 -16.29 -11.46
C PRO A 41 5.56 -15.82 -12.40
N PHE A 42 4.83 -14.78 -12.01
CA PHE A 42 3.73 -14.23 -12.79
C PHE A 42 3.67 -12.70 -12.69
N THR A 43 2.98 -12.07 -13.62
CA THR A 43 2.75 -10.61 -13.64
C THR A 43 1.26 -10.30 -13.62
N LEU A 44 0.87 -9.30 -12.86
CA LEU A 44 -0.49 -8.74 -12.80
C LEU A 44 -0.45 -7.24 -13.07
N ASN A 45 -1.56 -6.66 -13.49
CA ASN A 45 -1.73 -5.21 -13.51
C ASN A 45 -2.00 -4.68 -12.10
N GLY A 46 -1.36 -3.56 -11.75
CA GLY A 46 -1.55 -2.90 -10.46
C GLY A 46 -0.80 -1.57 -10.39
N ASP A 47 -1.14 -0.78 -9.38
CA ASP A 47 -0.62 0.57 -9.21
C ASP A 47 0.48 0.68 -8.14
N TYR A 48 0.58 -0.28 -7.23
CA TYR A 48 1.56 -0.29 -6.13
C TYR A 48 1.91 -1.71 -5.70
N ILE A 49 3.08 -1.87 -5.06
CA ILE A 49 3.64 -3.20 -4.68
C ILE A 49 3.79 -3.41 -3.18
N VAL A 50 3.40 -2.44 -2.36
CA VAL A 50 3.53 -2.54 -0.90
C VAL A 50 2.15 -2.63 -0.28
N ASP A 51 1.63 -3.85 -0.14
CA ASP A 51 0.30 -4.10 0.44
C ASP A 51 0.26 -3.94 1.96
N SER A 52 1.42 -3.99 2.62
CA SER A 52 1.55 -3.89 4.08
C SER A 52 1.66 -2.46 4.61
N LEU A 53 1.56 -1.44 3.76
CA LEU A 53 1.48 -0.06 4.23
C LEU A 53 0.07 0.25 4.75
N PRO A 54 -0.03 0.99 5.86
CA PRO A 54 -1.33 1.47 6.31
C PRO A 54 -2.09 2.18 5.18
N SER A 55 -3.36 1.89 5.03
CA SER A 55 -4.22 2.42 3.95
C SER A 55 -4.19 3.95 3.84
N LEU A 56 -3.89 4.63 4.93
CA LEU A 56 -3.72 6.09 4.97
C LEU A 56 -2.64 6.59 3.98
N VAL A 57 -1.59 5.80 3.71
CA VAL A 57 -0.48 6.19 2.82
C VAL A 57 -0.95 6.34 1.36
N TYR A 58 -1.97 5.60 0.97
CA TYR A 58 -2.54 5.61 -0.38
C TYR A 58 -3.74 6.54 -0.53
N THR A 59 -4.11 7.25 0.53
CA THR A 59 -5.35 8.02 0.57
C THR A 59 -5.14 9.43 0.04
N ASP A 60 -6.11 9.94 -0.71
CA ASP A 60 -6.18 11.36 -1.06
C ASP A 60 -6.52 12.20 0.19
N PHE A 61 -5.52 12.89 0.74
CA PHE A 61 -5.68 13.72 1.94
C PHE A 61 -6.71 14.84 1.77
N LYS A 62 -6.90 15.38 0.57
CA LYS A 62 -7.94 16.39 0.32
C LYS A 62 -9.33 15.80 0.51
N ARG A 63 -9.53 14.57 0.04
CA ARG A 63 -10.80 13.86 0.15
C ARG A 63 -11.13 13.52 1.60
N ILE A 64 -10.15 13.05 2.38
CA ILE A 64 -10.38 12.66 3.78
C ILE A 64 -10.43 13.86 4.73
N SER A 65 -9.99 15.06 4.33
CA SER A 65 -10.08 16.27 5.16
C SER A 65 -11.53 16.68 5.52
N ALA A 66 -12.52 16.14 4.81
CA ALA A 66 -13.92 16.30 5.15
C ALA A 66 -14.33 15.54 6.43
N ILE A 67 -13.64 14.44 6.75
CA ILE A 67 -13.99 13.50 7.83
C ILE A 67 -12.89 13.35 8.88
N TYR A 68 -11.68 13.85 8.63
CA TYR A 68 -10.56 13.84 9.56
C TYR A 68 -9.99 15.23 9.78
N ASP A 69 -9.55 15.49 11.00
CA ASP A 69 -8.72 16.64 11.36
C ASP A 69 -7.25 16.25 11.34
N PHE A 70 -6.42 17.16 10.83
CA PHE A 70 -4.97 17.02 10.77
C PHE A 70 -4.34 17.99 11.76
N ILE A 71 -3.74 17.46 12.82
CA ILE A 71 -3.21 18.25 13.93
C ILE A 71 -1.69 18.09 13.95
N SER A 72 -0.97 19.18 13.73
CA SER A 72 0.49 19.20 13.92
C SER A 72 0.83 19.06 15.39
N VAL A 73 1.65 18.07 15.74
CA VAL A 73 2.05 17.77 17.12
C VAL A 73 3.47 18.27 17.40
N GLY A 74 4.29 18.42 16.37
CA GLY A 74 5.68 18.85 16.51
C GLY A 74 6.62 18.14 15.55
N ARG A 75 7.89 18.01 15.94
CA ARG A 75 8.94 17.40 15.11
C ARG A 75 9.77 16.41 15.94
N THR A 76 10.21 15.34 15.28
CA THR A 76 11.14 14.37 15.86
C THR A 76 12.00 13.73 14.77
N ARG A 77 12.87 12.78 15.14
CA ARG A 77 13.68 12.04 14.17
C ARG A 77 13.27 10.59 14.05
N ILE A 78 13.16 10.13 12.81
CA ILE A 78 12.96 8.72 12.44
C ILE A 78 14.02 8.38 11.38
N ALA A 79 14.75 7.28 11.56
CA ALA A 79 15.81 6.85 10.65
C ALA A 79 16.78 8.01 10.28
N ASP A 80 17.22 8.78 11.30
CA ASP A 80 18.09 9.95 11.20
C ASP A 80 17.54 11.12 10.37
N ARG A 81 16.28 11.06 9.96
CA ARG A 81 15.57 12.12 9.22
C ARG A 81 14.69 12.94 10.16
N LEU A 82 14.68 14.25 9.95
CA LEU A 82 13.75 15.15 10.64
C LEU A 82 12.34 14.94 10.08
N CYS A 83 11.40 14.64 10.96
CA CYS A 83 10.00 14.37 10.61
C CYS A 83 9.07 15.38 11.28
N GLU A 84 8.05 15.79 10.55
CA GLU A 84 6.85 16.45 11.10
C GLU A 84 5.89 15.37 11.61
N VAL A 85 5.36 15.56 12.81
CA VAL A 85 4.42 14.62 13.43
C VAL A 85 3.02 15.19 13.32
N ILE A 86 2.12 14.40 12.72
CA ILE A 86 0.74 14.80 12.46
C ILE A 86 -0.19 13.73 13.06
N ARG A 87 -1.13 14.17 13.91
CA ARG A 87 -2.27 13.34 14.32
C ARG A 87 -3.39 13.51 13.30
N VAL A 88 -3.95 12.41 12.87
CA VAL A 88 -5.11 12.33 11.96
C VAL A 88 -6.26 11.75 12.76
N VAL A 89 -7.22 12.58 13.13
CA VAL A 89 -8.29 12.23 14.07
C VAL A 89 -9.64 12.30 13.37
N ALA A 90 -10.43 11.24 13.48
CA ALA A 90 -11.78 11.22 12.93
C ALA A 90 -12.67 12.22 13.68
N ARG A 91 -13.35 13.11 12.94
CA ARG A 91 -14.23 14.15 13.52
C ARG A 91 -15.45 13.57 14.24
N ASP A 92 -15.94 12.44 13.77
CA ASP A 92 -17.14 11.79 14.32
C ASP A 92 -16.82 10.74 15.40
N GLY A 93 -15.53 10.50 15.69
CA GLY A 93 -15.08 9.52 16.66
C GLY A 93 -15.47 8.06 16.35
N THR A 94 -15.99 7.78 15.13
CA THR A 94 -16.44 6.43 14.75
C THR A 94 -15.35 5.59 14.09
N ARG A 95 -14.27 6.23 13.66
CA ARG A 95 -13.15 5.62 12.94
C ARG A 95 -11.90 5.65 13.78
N TYR A 96 -10.96 4.79 13.42
CA TYR A 96 -9.62 4.80 13.97
C TYR A 96 -8.88 6.10 13.65
N SER A 97 -7.94 6.45 14.51
CA SER A 97 -7.06 7.61 14.36
C SER A 97 -5.67 7.15 13.95
N TYR A 98 -4.85 8.08 13.49
CA TYR A 98 -3.47 7.79 13.11
C TYR A 98 -2.51 8.81 13.70
N ILE A 99 -1.26 8.40 13.88
CA ILE A 99 -0.12 9.31 14.03
C ILE A 99 0.83 9.04 12.87
N VAL A 100 1.21 10.08 12.16
CA VAL A 100 2.07 9.98 10.97
C VAL A 100 3.30 10.84 11.17
N TRP A 101 4.46 10.27 10.87
CA TRP A 101 5.75 10.96 10.85
C TRP A 101 6.20 11.13 9.41
N LEU A 102 6.08 12.34 8.90
CA LEU A 102 6.45 12.69 7.54
C LEU A 102 7.87 13.25 7.51
N ASP A 103 8.74 12.70 6.69
CA ASP A 103 10.05 13.29 6.43
C ASP A 103 9.91 14.75 5.95
N SER A 104 10.61 15.67 6.60
CA SER A 104 10.44 17.12 6.33
C SER A 104 10.83 17.54 4.92
N GLU A 105 11.70 16.78 4.26
CA GLU A 105 12.16 17.07 2.89
C GLU A 105 11.31 16.35 1.83
N SER A 106 11.28 15.03 1.88
CA SER A 106 10.61 14.21 0.85
C SER A 106 9.09 14.11 1.03
N LYS A 107 8.57 14.49 2.22
CA LYS A 107 7.16 14.34 2.62
C LYS A 107 6.66 12.88 2.62
N LEU A 108 7.57 11.91 2.56
CA LEU A 108 7.22 10.50 2.67
C LEU A 108 7.00 10.10 4.13
N PRO A 109 6.05 9.21 4.41
CA PRO A 109 5.81 8.70 5.76
C PRO A 109 6.93 7.73 6.15
N LEU A 110 7.64 8.02 7.24
CA LEU A 110 8.66 7.14 7.80
C LEU A 110 8.15 6.33 8.99
N ARG A 111 7.03 6.74 9.58
CA ARG A 111 6.29 5.95 10.58
C ARG A 111 4.81 6.31 10.48
N VAL A 112 3.97 5.29 10.65
CA VAL A 112 2.51 5.44 10.78
C VAL A 112 2.05 4.49 11.87
N ASP A 113 1.36 5.02 12.86
CA ASP A 113 0.71 4.24 13.91
C ASP A 113 -0.81 4.35 13.71
N LEU A 114 -1.51 3.22 13.66
CA LEU A 114 -2.96 3.13 13.72
C LEU A 114 -3.38 3.03 15.19
N LEU A 115 -4.29 3.88 15.61
CA LEU A 115 -4.76 3.93 16.99
C LEU A 115 -6.24 3.57 17.07
N ASP A 116 -6.62 2.86 18.12
CA ASP A 116 -8.02 2.67 18.48
C ASP A 116 -8.64 3.94 19.11
N ARG A 117 -9.86 3.80 19.64
CA ARG A 117 -10.58 4.91 20.26
C ARG A 117 -9.99 5.35 21.60
N ASP A 118 -9.32 4.45 22.30
CA ASP A 118 -8.68 4.70 23.58
C ASP A 118 -7.26 5.25 23.42
N GLY A 119 -6.76 5.30 22.18
CA GLY A 119 -5.45 5.79 21.82
C GLY A 119 -4.36 4.73 21.87
N GLU A 120 -4.73 3.46 22.02
CA GLU A 120 -3.80 2.34 22.00
C GLU A 120 -3.38 2.02 20.55
N THR A 121 -2.11 1.69 20.36
CA THR A 121 -1.57 1.37 19.03
C THR A 121 -1.99 -0.04 18.61
N LEU A 122 -2.78 -0.13 17.55
CA LEU A 122 -3.21 -1.40 16.95
C LEU A 122 -2.21 -1.91 15.91
N GLU A 123 -1.64 -1.02 15.13
CA GLU A 123 -0.69 -1.34 14.07
C GLU A 123 0.39 -0.26 14.01
N GLN A 124 1.63 -0.66 13.75
CA GLN A 124 2.73 0.26 13.55
C GLN A 124 3.52 -0.12 12.29
N PHE A 125 3.61 0.82 11.37
CA PHE A 125 4.59 0.80 10.30
C PHE A 125 5.76 1.71 10.63
N ARG A 126 6.99 1.25 10.41
CA ARG A 126 8.19 2.05 10.66
C ARG A 126 9.29 1.75 9.65
N VAL A 127 9.84 2.79 9.08
CA VAL A 127 11.06 2.73 8.27
C VAL A 127 12.26 2.74 9.21
N ILE A 128 13.14 1.75 9.09
CA ILE A 128 14.35 1.61 9.93
C ILE A 128 15.57 2.25 9.29
N ALA A 129 15.58 2.37 7.95
CA ALA A 129 16.63 3.05 7.20
C ALA A 129 16.01 3.71 5.97
N PHE A 130 16.40 4.95 5.70
CA PHE A 130 15.83 5.76 4.61
C PHE A 130 16.90 6.59 3.93
N SER A 131 16.91 6.56 2.62
CA SER A 131 17.75 7.45 1.81
C SER A 131 17.04 7.87 0.52
N VAL A 132 17.28 9.09 0.12
CA VAL A 132 16.88 9.61 -1.21
C VAL A 132 18.17 9.95 -1.93
N ASP A 133 18.45 9.24 -3.02
CA ASP A 133 19.67 9.38 -3.79
C ASP A 133 19.36 9.31 -5.29
N SER A 134 19.89 10.22 -6.08
CA SER A 134 19.79 10.20 -7.54
C SER A 134 20.41 8.95 -8.19
N LYS A 135 21.32 8.26 -7.49
CA LYS A 135 21.93 7.01 -7.95
C LYS A 135 21.03 5.79 -7.89
N VAL A 136 19.90 5.87 -7.16
CA VAL A 136 18.94 4.74 -7.07
C VAL A 136 18.46 4.33 -8.45
N GLY A 137 18.09 5.28 -9.32
CA GLY A 137 17.67 5.00 -10.68
C GLY A 137 18.74 4.26 -11.49
N ALA A 138 20.01 4.69 -11.41
CA ALA A 138 21.11 4.01 -12.06
C ALA A 138 21.30 2.57 -11.56
N SER A 139 21.17 2.33 -10.25
CA SER A 139 21.28 1.00 -9.64
C SER A 139 20.13 0.05 -10.02
N MET A 140 19.03 0.58 -10.54
CA MET A 140 17.85 -0.17 -10.96
C MET A 140 17.73 -0.38 -12.49
N GLN A 141 18.68 0.12 -13.27
CA GLN A 141 18.63 0.01 -14.74
C GLN A 141 18.61 -1.43 -15.25
N SER A 142 19.31 -2.34 -14.60
CA SER A 142 19.26 -3.77 -14.93
C SER A 142 17.85 -4.34 -14.76
N LEU A 143 17.14 -3.91 -13.73
CA LEU A 143 15.76 -4.32 -13.46
C LEU A 143 14.78 -3.76 -14.52
N ALA A 144 15.01 -2.53 -14.98
CA ALA A 144 14.20 -1.94 -16.04
C ALA A 144 14.30 -2.73 -17.38
N LYS A 145 15.46 -3.35 -17.62
CA LYS A 145 15.74 -4.13 -18.84
C LYS A 145 15.52 -5.62 -18.68
N ALA A 146 15.22 -6.09 -17.46
CA ALA A 146 15.01 -7.52 -17.21
C ALA A 146 13.78 -8.04 -17.96
N SER A 147 13.88 -9.30 -18.42
CA SER A 147 12.70 -10.02 -18.89
C SER A 147 11.82 -10.34 -17.69
N LEU A 148 10.58 -9.88 -17.70
CA LEU A 148 9.59 -10.17 -16.68
C LEU A 148 8.66 -11.32 -17.13
N PRO A 149 8.04 -12.03 -16.19
CA PRO A 149 7.06 -13.07 -16.50
C PRO A 149 5.89 -12.51 -17.32
N PRO A 150 5.18 -13.36 -18.07
CA PRO A 150 4.04 -12.91 -18.85
C PRO A 150 2.91 -12.38 -17.96
N LEU A 151 2.18 -11.41 -18.48
CA LEU A 151 1.00 -10.87 -17.83
C LEU A 151 -0.10 -11.95 -17.78
N LEU A 152 -0.57 -12.26 -16.57
CA LEU A 152 -1.72 -13.12 -16.41
C LEU A 152 -3.01 -12.35 -16.66
N SER A 153 -3.85 -12.88 -17.54
CA SER A 153 -5.24 -12.43 -17.62
C SER A 153 -6.00 -12.99 -16.43
N VAL A 154 -6.30 -12.13 -15.45
CA VAL A 154 -7.23 -12.50 -14.39
C VAL A 154 -8.63 -12.50 -15.01
N PRO A 155 -9.38 -13.62 -14.98
CA PRO A 155 -10.74 -13.62 -15.43
C PRO A 155 -11.51 -12.57 -14.65
N THR A 156 -12.10 -11.61 -15.36
CA THR A 156 -13.10 -10.72 -14.77
C THR A 156 -14.25 -11.62 -14.33
N GLY A 157 -14.49 -11.71 -13.03
CA GLY A 157 -15.63 -12.45 -12.51
C GLY A 157 -16.91 -11.91 -13.15
N ASP A 158 -17.81 -12.82 -13.53
CA ASP A 158 -19.11 -12.44 -14.06
C ASP A 158 -19.79 -11.49 -13.08
N LYS A 159 -20.34 -10.39 -13.59
CA LYS A 159 -21.25 -9.55 -12.81
C LYS A 159 -22.50 -10.38 -12.52
N ILE A 160 -22.62 -10.84 -11.33
CA ILE A 160 -23.78 -11.61 -10.89
C ILE A 160 -24.61 -10.73 -9.98
N GLU A 161 -25.89 -10.61 -10.26
CA GLU A 161 -26.84 -10.04 -9.34
C GLU A 161 -27.07 -11.06 -8.20
N PHE A 162 -26.75 -10.63 -6.98
CA PHE A 162 -27.07 -11.41 -5.80
C PHE A 162 -28.54 -11.18 -5.43
N ASN A 163 -29.22 -12.22 -5.00
CA ASN A 163 -30.58 -12.12 -4.46
C ASN A 163 -30.62 -11.60 -3.02
N TRP A 164 -29.52 -11.06 -2.54
CA TRP A 164 -29.36 -10.41 -1.24
C TRP A 164 -28.50 -9.15 -1.38
N SER A 165 -28.71 -8.17 -0.51
CA SER A 165 -27.88 -6.98 -0.40
C SER A 165 -27.78 -6.57 1.08
N PRO A 166 -26.73 -5.85 1.49
CA PRO A 166 -26.67 -5.28 2.83
C PRO A 166 -27.87 -4.37 3.06
N THR A 167 -28.61 -4.61 4.12
CA THR A 167 -29.76 -3.76 4.50
C THR A 167 -29.33 -2.46 5.16
N TRP A 168 -28.10 -2.39 5.63
CA TRP A 168 -27.50 -1.23 6.26
C TRP A 168 -25.99 -1.19 6.02
N LEU A 169 -25.47 0.00 5.78
CA LEU A 169 -24.05 0.29 5.70
C LEU A 169 -23.72 1.42 6.65
N PRO A 170 -22.55 1.37 7.34
CA PRO A 170 -22.07 2.50 8.13
C PRO A 170 -21.95 3.77 7.30
N GLN A 171 -22.13 4.92 7.94
CA GLN A 171 -22.00 6.20 7.26
C GLN A 171 -20.63 6.35 6.58
N GLY A 172 -20.63 6.71 5.29
CA GLY A 172 -19.43 6.86 4.48
C GLY A 172 -18.91 5.56 3.86
N PHE A 173 -19.62 4.44 4.04
CA PHE A 173 -19.36 3.20 3.30
C PHE A 173 -20.28 3.12 2.08
N SER A 174 -19.73 2.62 0.99
CA SER A 174 -20.48 2.30 -0.22
C SER A 174 -19.98 0.98 -0.79
N GLU A 175 -20.85 0.25 -1.46
CA GLU A 175 -20.42 -0.92 -2.21
C GLU A 175 -19.45 -0.50 -3.32
N VAL A 176 -18.30 -1.15 -3.37
CA VAL A 176 -17.26 -0.89 -4.37
C VAL A 176 -17.36 -1.90 -5.51
N ALA A 177 -17.58 -3.17 -5.17
CA ALA A 177 -17.74 -4.25 -6.14
C ALA A 177 -18.43 -5.44 -5.48
N SER A 178 -19.18 -6.17 -6.27
CA SER A 178 -19.68 -7.50 -5.95
C SER A 178 -19.27 -8.46 -7.05
N SER A 179 -18.75 -9.63 -6.69
CA SER A 179 -18.34 -10.64 -7.64
C SER A 179 -18.50 -12.04 -7.05
N ARG A 180 -18.71 -13.01 -7.89
CA ARG A 180 -18.71 -14.42 -7.54
C ARG A 180 -17.42 -15.05 -8.03
N ARG A 181 -16.73 -15.77 -7.18
CA ARG A 181 -15.49 -16.48 -7.55
C ARG A 181 -15.62 -17.96 -7.20
N LYS A 182 -15.02 -18.81 -8.02
CA LYS A 182 -14.84 -20.22 -7.72
C LYS A 182 -13.54 -20.38 -6.93
N LEU A 183 -13.61 -20.95 -5.74
CA LEU A 183 -12.39 -21.27 -5.00
C LEU A 183 -11.69 -22.46 -5.67
N PRO A 184 -10.35 -22.44 -5.82
CA PRO A 184 -9.61 -23.49 -6.53
C PRO A 184 -9.72 -24.86 -5.89
N THR A 185 -10.07 -24.93 -4.61
CA THR A 185 -10.11 -26.16 -3.80
C THR A 185 -11.53 -26.62 -3.44
N VAL A 186 -12.56 -25.88 -3.83
CA VAL A 186 -13.94 -26.18 -3.46
C VAL A 186 -14.84 -26.01 -4.69
N ASP A 187 -15.59 -27.05 -5.02
CA ASP A 187 -16.51 -27.04 -6.17
C ASP A 187 -17.78 -26.19 -5.94
N VAL A 188 -17.84 -25.46 -4.84
CA VAL A 188 -18.97 -24.59 -4.50
C VAL A 188 -18.60 -23.12 -4.78
N PRO A 189 -19.43 -22.38 -5.53
CA PRO A 189 -19.22 -20.94 -5.73
C PRO A 189 -19.41 -20.18 -4.41
N VAL A 190 -18.51 -19.23 -4.12
CA VAL A 190 -18.56 -18.31 -2.97
C VAL A 190 -18.75 -16.88 -3.43
#